data_e73b97e9311200a2a3428f0deefc6f22
#
_entry.id   e73b97e9311200a2a3428f0deefc6f22
#
_cell.length_a   1.000
_cell.length_b   1.000
_cell.length_c   1.000
_cell.angle_alpha   90.00
_cell.angle_beta   90.00
_cell.angle_gamma   90.00
#
_symmetry.space_group_name_H-M   'P 1'
#
loop_
_entity.id
_entity.type
_entity.pdbx_description
1 polymer ?
#
loop_
_entity_poly.entity_id
_entity_poly.type
_entity_poly.pdbx_seq_one_letter_code
_entity_poly.pdbx_strand_id
1 'polypeptide(L)'
;SLFLSMVGLVGLIAGANISIIYAENTALLLGISELIIGLTIVALGTSLPELAATVAALKKGKHQMVVGNIIGSNVLNLVFVLPIIGLFGTMQIDPIVMQRDFYIVVVLSLMFVMLSVALTKFKFQKVIFMSSGIVLILSYIFYICVLSGVI
;
A
#
# COMPACT_ATOMS: atom_id res chain seq x y z
N SER A 1 -8.77 21.39 16.01
CA SER A 1 -10.20 21.24 16.20
C SER A 1 -10.72 20.14 15.27
N LEU A 2 -11.78 19.43 15.67
CA LEU A 2 -12.39 18.33 14.91
C LEU A 2 -12.76 18.76 13.47
N PHE A 3 -13.32 19.95 13.32
CA PHE A 3 -13.70 20.53 12.04
C PHE A 3 -12.50 20.59 11.07
N LEU A 4 -11.36 21.09 11.51
CA LEU A 4 -10.17 21.20 10.66
C LEU A 4 -9.64 19.81 10.22
N SER A 5 -9.73 18.82 11.12
CA SER A 5 -9.36 17.45 10.79
C SER A 5 -10.30 16.82 9.76
N MET A 6 -11.61 17.07 9.87
CA MET A 6 -12.59 16.59 8.88
C MET A 6 -12.39 17.24 7.51
N VAL A 7 -12.19 18.57 7.47
CA VAL A 7 -11.90 19.28 6.21
C VAL A 7 -10.62 18.76 5.57
N GLY A 8 -9.56 18.54 6.36
CA GLY A 8 -8.31 17.97 5.89
C GLY A 8 -8.46 16.56 5.33
N LEU A 9 -9.24 15.72 6.01
CA LEU A 9 -9.51 14.34 5.57
C LEU A 9 -10.29 14.32 4.26
N VAL A 10 -11.37 15.11 4.16
CA VAL A 10 -12.16 15.21 2.93
C VAL A 10 -11.31 15.75 1.78
N GLY A 11 -10.52 16.79 2.02
CA GLY A 11 -9.60 17.34 1.01
C GLY A 11 -8.55 16.34 0.54
N LEU A 12 -8.02 15.54 1.45
CA LEU A 12 -7.03 14.50 1.15
C LEU A 12 -7.65 13.37 0.29
N ILE A 13 -8.83 12.89 0.66
CA ILE A 13 -9.55 11.84 -0.08
C ILE A 13 -9.95 12.36 -1.48
N ALA A 14 -10.52 13.55 -1.56
CA ALA A 14 -10.91 14.17 -2.84
C ALA A 14 -9.69 14.39 -3.75
N GLY A 15 -8.59 14.90 -3.21
CA GLY A 15 -7.34 15.10 -3.94
C GLY A 15 -6.74 13.81 -4.45
N ALA A 16 -6.72 12.76 -3.62
CA ALA A 16 -6.26 11.43 -4.01
C ALA A 16 -7.11 10.87 -5.17
N ASN A 17 -8.44 10.91 -5.06
CA ASN A 17 -9.33 10.41 -6.10
C ASN A 17 -9.16 11.14 -7.44
N ILE A 18 -9.08 12.46 -7.41
CA ILE A 18 -8.85 13.28 -8.61
C ILE A 18 -7.50 12.90 -9.25
N SER A 19 -6.46 12.78 -8.45
CA SER A 19 -5.12 12.40 -8.93
C SER A 19 -5.12 11.02 -9.58
N ILE A 20 -5.80 10.04 -8.98
CA ILE A 20 -5.92 8.68 -9.53
C ILE A 20 -6.61 8.72 -10.90
N ILE A 21 -7.78 9.37 -11.01
CA ILE A 21 -8.56 9.40 -12.26
C ILE A 21 -7.74 10.00 -13.41
N TYR A 22 -7.06 11.12 -13.19
CA TYR A 22 -6.27 11.75 -14.24
C TYR A 22 -4.99 10.96 -14.57
N ALA A 23 -4.34 10.38 -13.58
CA ALA A 23 -3.14 9.56 -13.79
C ALA A 23 -3.49 8.25 -14.53
N GLU A 24 -4.60 7.59 -14.18
CA GLU A 24 -5.12 6.42 -14.88
C GLU A 24 -5.43 6.71 -16.34
N ASN A 25 -6.20 7.76 -16.61
CA ASN A 25 -6.53 8.17 -17.98
C ASN A 25 -5.28 8.48 -18.81
N THR A 26 -4.30 9.17 -18.21
CA THR A 26 -3.03 9.47 -18.88
C THR A 26 -2.24 8.20 -19.19
N ALA A 27 -2.17 7.27 -18.25
CA ALA A 27 -1.47 6.00 -18.44
C ALA A 27 -2.12 5.12 -19.52
N LEU A 28 -3.45 5.09 -19.57
CA LEU A 28 -4.19 4.40 -20.63
C LEU A 28 -3.88 4.99 -22.02
N LEU A 29 -3.84 6.32 -22.13
CA LEU A 29 -3.45 7.00 -23.37
C LEU A 29 -2.01 6.69 -23.80
N LEU A 30 -1.13 6.40 -22.86
CA LEU A 30 0.26 5.97 -23.12
C LEU A 30 0.37 4.47 -23.43
N GLY A 31 -0.74 3.73 -23.49
CA GLY A 31 -0.78 2.30 -23.80
C GLY A 31 -0.31 1.38 -22.66
N ILE A 32 -0.31 1.88 -21.42
CA ILE A 32 0.02 1.07 -20.24
C ILE A 32 -1.16 0.14 -19.95
N SER A 33 -0.89 -1.13 -19.64
CA SER A 33 -1.94 -2.11 -19.35
C SER A 33 -2.69 -1.78 -18.05
N GLU A 34 -4.00 -2.06 -18.02
CA GLU A 34 -4.87 -1.86 -16.85
C GLU A 34 -4.33 -2.56 -15.59
N LEU A 35 -3.73 -3.74 -15.73
CA LEU A 35 -3.11 -4.45 -14.61
C LEU A 35 -1.98 -3.65 -13.98
N ILE A 36 -1.07 -3.09 -14.79
CA ILE A 36 0.05 -2.27 -14.29
C ILE A 36 -0.48 -0.99 -13.67
N ILE A 37 -1.47 -0.34 -14.29
CA ILE A 37 -2.11 0.86 -13.75
C ILE A 37 -2.72 0.56 -12.38
N GLY A 38 -3.48 -0.52 -12.25
CA GLY A 38 -4.08 -0.94 -10.99
C GLY A 38 -3.06 -1.20 -9.89
N LEU A 39 -2.00 -1.96 -10.21
CA LEU A 39 -0.96 -2.32 -9.24
C LEU A 39 0.00 -1.17 -8.89
N THR A 40 0.04 -0.11 -9.67
CA THR A 40 0.93 1.04 -9.43
C THR A 40 0.14 2.29 -9.10
N ILE A 41 -0.46 2.93 -10.09
CA ILE A 41 -1.10 4.25 -9.95
C ILE A 41 -2.28 4.20 -8.98
N VAL A 42 -3.19 3.23 -9.18
CA VAL A 42 -4.38 3.09 -8.33
C VAL A 42 -3.97 2.65 -6.92
N ALA A 43 -3.08 1.67 -6.79
CA ALA A 43 -2.61 1.19 -5.49
C ALA A 43 -1.90 2.29 -4.69
N LEU A 44 -1.00 3.05 -5.31
CA LEU A 44 -0.33 4.17 -4.66
C LEU A 44 -1.32 5.30 -4.34
N GLY A 45 -2.21 5.62 -5.27
CA GLY A 45 -3.18 6.71 -5.11
C GLY A 45 -4.18 6.45 -3.99
N THR A 46 -4.71 5.24 -3.88
CA THR A 46 -5.61 4.85 -2.78
C THR A 46 -4.90 4.83 -1.42
N SER A 47 -3.58 4.61 -1.40
CA SER A 47 -2.76 4.65 -0.17
C SER A 47 -2.21 6.04 0.18
N LEU A 48 -2.50 7.09 -0.61
CA LEU A 48 -2.05 8.46 -0.30
C LEU A 48 -2.56 8.98 1.06
N PRO A 49 -3.82 8.75 1.47
CA PRO A 49 -4.30 9.14 2.79
C PRO A 49 -3.52 8.48 3.93
N GLU A 50 -3.25 7.19 3.82
CA GLU A 50 -2.46 6.43 4.80
C GLU A 50 -1.01 6.90 4.84
N LEU A 51 -0.42 7.20 3.68
CA LEU A 51 0.93 7.73 3.59
C LEU A 51 1.02 9.11 4.26
N ALA A 52 0.06 10.00 4.01
CA ALA A 52 0.00 11.31 4.64
C ALA A 52 -0.13 11.21 6.16
N ALA A 53 -1.01 10.32 6.67
CA ALA A 53 -1.17 10.05 8.09
C ALA A 53 0.12 9.49 8.72
N THR A 54 0.78 8.57 8.02
CA THR A 54 2.06 7.97 8.43
C THR A 54 3.17 9.03 8.53
N VAL A 55 3.32 9.88 7.51
CA VAL A 55 4.32 10.97 7.52
C VAL A 55 4.04 11.98 8.65
N ALA A 56 2.77 12.33 8.87
CA ALA A 56 2.39 13.21 9.97
C ALA A 56 2.68 12.60 11.36
N ALA A 57 2.46 11.29 11.52
CA ALA A 57 2.78 10.56 12.75
C ALA A 57 4.30 10.49 12.98
N LEU A 58 5.09 10.23 11.93
CA LEU A 58 6.55 10.21 11.98
C LEU A 58 7.12 11.56 12.41
N LYS A 59 6.63 12.66 11.81
CA LYS A 59 7.05 14.02 12.18
C LYS A 59 6.76 14.35 13.65
N LYS A 60 5.76 13.70 14.26
CA LYS A 60 5.43 13.83 15.68
C LYS A 60 6.09 12.79 16.58
N GLY A 61 7.00 11.95 16.06
CA GLY A 61 7.68 10.89 16.81
C GLY A 61 6.76 9.73 17.25
N LYS A 62 5.57 9.59 16.67
CA LYS A 62 4.57 8.58 17.05
C LYS A 62 4.77 7.27 16.30
N HIS A 63 5.88 6.58 16.51
CA HIS A 63 6.26 5.36 15.77
C HIS A 63 5.25 4.22 15.90
N GLN A 64 4.64 4.04 17.07
CA GLN A 64 3.60 3.01 17.26
C GLN A 64 2.37 3.26 16.39
N MET A 65 2.01 4.53 16.18
CA MET A 65 0.90 4.90 15.31
C MET A 65 1.21 4.59 13.83
N VAL A 66 2.47 4.73 13.41
CA VAL A 66 2.92 4.35 12.07
C VAL A 66 2.74 2.86 11.83
N VAL A 67 3.26 2.02 12.73
CA VAL A 67 3.11 0.57 12.64
C VAL A 67 1.64 0.15 12.66
N GLY A 68 0.87 0.73 13.57
CA GLY A 68 -0.57 0.48 13.68
C GLY A 68 -1.36 0.85 12.42
N ASN A 69 -1.01 1.97 11.77
CA ASN A 69 -1.64 2.41 10.52
C ASN A 69 -1.38 1.42 9.38
N ILE A 70 -0.13 0.97 9.22
CA ILE A 70 0.25 0.02 8.16
C ILE A 70 -0.40 -1.35 8.37
N ILE A 71 -0.35 -1.89 9.59
CA ILE A 71 -0.98 -3.18 9.90
C ILE A 71 -2.49 -3.06 9.80
N GLY A 72 -3.07 -1.97 10.32
CA GLY A 72 -4.50 -1.73 10.31
C GLY A 72 -5.10 -1.66 8.92
N SER A 73 -4.45 -0.94 7.99
CA SER A 73 -4.91 -0.85 6.60
C SER A 73 -4.82 -2.21 5.88
N ASN A 74 -3.75 -2.98 6.08
CA ASN A 74 -3.64 -4.33 5.52
C ASN A 74 -4.74 -5.26 6.04
N VAL A 75 -5.01 -5.24 7.35
CA VAL A 75 -6.09 -6.04 7.95
C VAL A 75 -7.45 -5.60 7.43
N LEU A 76 -7.70 -4.30 7.33
CA LEU A 76 -8.96 -3.77 6.80
C LEU A 76 -9.19 -4.24 5.35
N ASN A 77 -8.18 -4.13 4.51
CA ASN A 77 -8.28 -4.58 3.12
C ASN A 77 -8.55 -6.08 3.01
N LEU A 78 -7.92 -6.89 3.85
CA LEU A 78 -8.08 -8.35 3.83
C LEU A 78 -9.43 -8.79 4.40
N VAL A 79 -9.89 -8.17 5.50
CA VAL A 79 -11.07 -8.63 6.25
C VAL A 79 -12.36 -7.98 5.76
N PHE A 80 -12.31 -6.76 5.22
CA PHE A 80 -13.49 -6.03 4.76
C PHE A 80 -13.53 -5.85 3.25
N VAL A 81 -12.48 -5.27 2.67
CA VAL A 81 -12.51 -4.90 1.25
C VAL A 81 -12.57 -6.13 0.37
N LEU A 82 -11.70 -7.10 0.59
CA LEU A 82 -11.65 -8.33 -0.24
C LEU A 82 -12.95 -9.15 -0.15
N PRO A 83 -13.55 -9.42 1.03
CA PRO A 83 -14.85 -10.11 1.11
C PRO A 83 -16.00 -9.32 0.48
N ILE A 84 -16.03 -7.98 0.60
CA ILE A 84 -17.06 -7.16 -0.04
C ILE A 84 -16.96 -7.29 -1.56
N ILE A 85 -15.77 -7.21 -2.12
CA ILE A 85 -15.54 -7.42 -3.57
C ILE A 85 -15.99 -8.83 -3.97
N GLY A 86 -15.70 -9.85 -3.16
CA GLY A 86 -16.11 -11.24 -3.42
C GLY A 86 -17.62 -11.45 -3.36
N LEU A 87 -18.36 -10.70 -2.53
CA LEU A 87 -19.80 -10.80 -2.39
C LEU A 87 -20.57 -10.05 -3.49
N PHE A 88 -20.07 -8.92 -3.93
CA PHE A 88 -20.75 -8.02 -4.88
C PHE A 88 -20.09 -7.99 -6.26
N GLY A 89 -18.86 -8.48 -6.37
CA GLY A 89 -18.12 -8.51 -7.62
C GLY A 89 -18.49 -9.73 -8.48
N THR A 90 -18.72 -9.49 -9.75
CA THR A 90 -18.86 -10.55 -10.77
C THR A 90 -17.51 -10.91 -11.38
N MET A 91 -16.42 -10.35 -10.87
CA MET A 91 -15.07 -10.55 -11.40
C MET A 91 -14.59 -11.97 -11.15
N GLN A 92 -14.26 -12.66 -12.21
CA GLN A 92 -13.44 -13.87 -12.11
C GLN A 92 -12.00 -13.44 -11.87
N ILE A 93 -11.49 -13.70 -10.67
CA ILE A 93 -10.10 -13.47 -10.35
C ILE A 93 -9.26 -14.50 -11.11
N ASP A 94 -8.30 -14.04 -11.90
CA ASP A 94 -7.37 -14.94 -12.58
C ASP A 94 -6.68 -15.86 -11.53
N PRO A 95 -6.71 -17.18 -11.70
CA PRO A 95 -6.03 -18.12 -10.81
C PRO A 95 -4.54 -17.80 -10.59
N ILE A 96 -3.87 -17.19 -11.57
CA ILE A 96 -2.47 -16.76 -11.47
C ILE A 96 -2.33 -15.65 -10.42
N VAL A 97 -3.24 -14.68 -10.40
CA VAL A 97 -3.26 -13.58 -9.41
C VAL A 97 -3.43 -14.17 -8.00
N MET A 98 -4.36 -15.13 -7.86
CA MET A 98 -4.61 -15.75 -6.56
C MET A 98 -3.41 -16.56 -6.05
N GLN A 99 -2.74 -17.30 -6.92
CA GLN A 99 -1.61 -18.15 -6.53
C GLN A 99 -0.29 -17.41 -6.41
N ARG A 100 -0.04 -16.41 -7.24
CA ARG A 100 1.22 -15.66 -7.23
C ARG A 100 1.14 -14.43 -6.33
N ASP A 101 0.20 -13.54 -6.62
CA ASP A 101 0.18 -12.20 -6.04
C ASP A 101 -0.30 -12.21 -4.59
N PHE A 102 -1.29 -13.05 -4.27
CA PHE A 102 -1.73 -13.23 -2.89
C PHE A 102 -0.62 -13.79 -1.97
N TYR A 103 0.16 -14.76 -2.46
CA TYR A 103 1.31 -15.28 -1.71
C TYR A 103 2.35 -14.18 -1.43
N ILE A 104 2.65 -13.35 -2.41
CA ILE A 104 3.62 -12.26 -2.26
C ILE A 104 3.12 -11.26 -1.19
N VAL A 105 1.84 -10.89 -1.22
CA VAL A 105 1.25 -9.99 -0.22
C VAL A 105 1.33 -10.59 1.19
N VAL A 106 0.98 -11.88 1.34
CA VAL A 106 1.05 -12.57 2.64
C VAL A 106 2.49 -12.62 3.16
N VAL A 107 3.45 -13.02 2.33
CA VAL A 107 4.87 -13.10 2.72
C VAL A 107 5.41 -11.73 3.12
N LEU A 108 5.16 -10.68 2.33
CA LEU A 108 5.63 -9.33 2.63
C LEU A 108 4.97 -8.76 3.91
N SER A 109 3.68 -9.04 4.13
CA SER A 109 2.97 -8.63 5.34
C SER A 109 3.53 -9.32 6.59
N LEU A 110 3.76 -10.63 6.53
CA LEU A 110 4.39 -11.39 7.62
C LEU A 110 5.82 -10.89 7.88
N MET A 111 6.60 -10.66 6.84
CA MET A 111 7.95 -10.12 6.96
C MET A 111 7.94 -8.75 7.62
N PHE A 112 7.01 -7.87 7.25
CA PHE A 112 6.85 -6.55 7.89
C PHE A 112 6.50 -6.68 9.38
N VAL A 113 5.55 -7.56 9.74
CA VAL A 113 5.16 -7.80 11.13
C VAL A 113 6.33 -8.36 11.94
N MET A 114 7.00 -9.40 11.44
CA MET A 114 8.18 -9.98 12.10
C MET A 114 9.29 -8.94 12.30
N LEU A 115 9.56 -8.15 11.28
CA LEU A 115 10.54 -7.08 11.35
C LEU A 115 10.16 -6.03 12.39
N SER A 116 8.89 -5.59 12.40
CA SER A 116 8.38 -4.61 13.37
C SER A 116 8.52 -5.12 14.81
N VAL A 117 8.18 -6.40 15.06
CA VAL A 117 8.34 -7.02 16.38
C VAL A 117 9.81 -7.18 16.76
N ALA A 118 10.65 -7.64 15.83
CA ALA A 118 12.08 -7.80 16.07
C ALA A 118 12.76 -6.47 16.43
N LEU A 119 12.41 -5.42 15.70
CA LEU A 119 12.97 -4.09 15.89
C LEU A 119 12.52 -3.43 17.22
N THR A 120 11.33 -3.76 17.73
CA THR A 120 10.86 -3.29 19.04
C THR A 120 11.49 -4.04 20.21
N LYS A 121 11.75 -5.34 20.05
CA LYS A 121 12.34 -6.19 21.10
C LYS A 121 13.86 -6.08 21.18
N PHE A 122 14.53 -6.02 20.05
CA PHE A 122 15.97 -5.94 19.96
C PHE A 122 16.35 -4.49 19.61
N LYS A 123 17.15 -3.82 20.42
CA LYS A 123 17.66 -2.46 20.15
C LYS A 123 18.61 -2.47 18.94
N PHE A 124 18.08 -2.76 17.77
CA PHE A 124 18.86 -2.77 16.52
C PHE A 124 19.29 -1.36 16.11
N GLN A 125 20.46 -1.27 15.51
CA GLN A 125 21.00 0.00 15.05
C GLN A 125 20.13 0.58 13.91
N LYS A 126 20.07 1.91 13.83
CA LYS A 126 19.35 2.68 12.80
C LYS A 126 19.61 2.18 11.37
N VAL A 127 20.81 1.66 11.12
CA VAL A 127 21.22 1.12 9.81
C VAL A 127 20.37 -0.07 9.40
N ILE A 128 20.04 -0.99 10.33
CA ILE A 128 19.22 -2.18 10.03
C ILE A 128 17.78 -1.78 9.68
N PHE A 129 17.27 -0.72 10.33
CA PHE A 129 15.95 -0.15 9.99
C PHE A 129 15.91 0.40 8.56
N MET A 130 16.93 1.17 8.19
CA MET A 130 16.99 1.76 6.84
C MET A 130 17.17 0.68 5.76
N SER A 131 18.04 -0.30 5.99
CA SER A 131 18.28 -1.37 5.02
C SER A 131 17.04 -2.24 4.81
N SER A 132 16.28 -2.56 5.86
CA SER A 132 15.06 -3.35 5.72
C SER A 132 13.96 -2.62 4.94
N GLY A 133 13.79 -1.30 5.15
CA GLY A 133 12.88 -0.49 4.35
C GLY A 133 13.27 -0.44 2.87
N ILE A 134 14.57 -0.29 2.59
CA ILE A 134 15.09 -0.32 1.21
C ILE A 134 14.83 -1.68 0.56
N VAL A 135 15.07 -2.78 1.27
CA VAL A 135 14.79 -4.13 0.75
C VAL A 135 13.31 -4.30 0.39
N LEU A 136 12.38 -3.83 1.23
CA LEU A 136 10.94 -3.89 0.94
C LEU A 136 10.57 -3.09 -0.32
N ILE A 137 11.11 -1.88 -0.47
CA ILE A 137 10.87 -1.04 -1.66
C ILE A 137 11.44 -1.71 -2.91
N LEU A 138 12.67 -2.22 -2.85
CA LEU A 138 13.31 -2.91 -3.98
C LEU A 138 12.55 -4.19 -4.36
N SER A 139 12.03 -4.93 -3.38
CA SER A 139 11.19 -6.11 -3.63
C SER A 139 9.90 -5.74 -4.38
N TYR A 140 9.26 -4.62 -4.01
CA TYR A 140 8.09 -4.13 -4.71
C TYR A 140 8.41 -3.68 -6.15
N ILE A 141 9.47 -2.92 -6.34
CA ILE A 141 9.92 -2.48 -7.68
C ILE A 141 10.24 -3.70 -8.55
N PHE A 142 10.97 -4.68 -8.02
CA PHE A 142 11.28 -5.92 -8.73
C PHE A 142 10.00 -6.67 -9.14
N TYR A 143 9.04 -6.79 -8.23
CA TYR A 143 7.75 -7.41 -8.52
C TYR A 143 7.02 -6.70 -9.67
N ILE A 144 6.96 -5.37 -9.69
CA ILE A 144 6.35 -4.60 -10.79
C ILE A 144 7.11 -4.80 -12.10
N CYS A 145 8.45 -4.85 -12.09
CA CYS A 145 9.25 -5.10 -13.28
C CYS A 145 8.97 -6.50 -13.88
N VAL A 146 8.84 -7.51 -13.04
CA VAL A 146 8.46 -8.88 -13.47
C VAL A 146 7.06 -8.88 -14.10
N LEU A 147 6.09 -8.17 -13.49
CA LEU A 147 4.73 -8.09 -14.01
C LEU A 147 4.62 -7.32 -15.33
N SER A 148 5.45 -6.29 -15.50
CA SER A 148 5.48 -5.48 -16.73
C SER A 148 6.20 -6.17 -17.89
N GLY A 149 6.80 -7.33 -17.67
CA GLY A 149 7.56 -8.06 -18.70
C GLY A 149 8.87 -7.36 -19.10
N VAL A 150 9.39 -6.47 -18.25
CA VAL A 150 10.68 -5.80 -18.47
C VAL A 150 11.84 -6.73 -18.15
N ILE A 151 11.60 -7.72 -17.27
CA ILE A 151 12.58 -8.74 -16.87
C ILE A 151 11.95 -10.12 -17.02
#